data_fc9305a95e6eb17f3e9c4752fbb713dd
#
_entry.id   fc9305a95e6eb17f3e9c4752fbb713dd
#
_cell.length_a   1.000
_cell.length_b   1.000
_cell.length_c   1.000
_cell.angle_alpha   90.00
_cell.angle_beta   90.00
_cell.angle_gamma   90.00
#
_symmetry.space_group_name_H-M   'P 1'
#
loop_
_entity.id
_entity.type
_entity.pdbx_description
1 polymer ?
#
loop_
_entity_poly.entity_id
_entity_poly.type
_entity_poly.pdbx_seq_one_letter_code
_entity_poly.pdbx_strand_id
1 'polypeptide(L)'
;MGTTGTHEHEIYDVVGIGFGPSNLSLAIALEEHRANVPERPVKAAFFERQASFGWHRNMLLPSTTMQISFLKDLATFRNPVSRFSFVSYLHAAGRLVQFVNNQDFFPTRQEFHQYLEWAASSVGDQVSYGSEVTAIRPAQDAGSGAAEYLQLEVREASGGVRRVRARNVAVSTGLVPRMPAGVARDERVWHSSEFLERFRGLDPHELKSVAVVGAGQSAAEITRFLYDMLPHARVSAILPSYGYSVADDTPFANQVFDPAAVDEYYFGTDQAREAFWHYHKNTNYSVVDDEVIRDLHQRSYDDEVRGTKRLHFLNLTRVADVVRVGNETRLTLNAMLDNEPQELDVDALVFATGYEGMDPARLLGDFDAEFLRDEAGRPRVERDYRLVSASGLSCGVYLQGGTEHTHGLSSSLLSNIAVRSGEIADSIVLRRAERELGGARSVEVAGATAGRA
;
A
#
# COMPACT_ATOMS: atom_id res chain seq x y z
N MET A 1 -7.20 26.15 28.62
CA MET A 1 -5.76 26.26 28.98
C MET A 1 -5.14 24.95 28.53
N GLY A 2 -4.47 24.99 27.38
CA GLY A 2 -3.94 23.80 26.73
C GLY A 2 -2.62 23.34 27.39
N THR A 3 -2.53 22.06 27.60
CA THR A 3 -1.30 21.35 28.00
C THR A 3 -0.38 21.20 26.79
N THR A 4 0.24 22.28 26.36
CA THR A 4 1.35 22.29 25.39
C THR A 4 2.66 22.25 26.17
N GLY A 5 3.28 21.08 26.38
CA GLY A 5 4.57 21.11 27.02
C GLY A 5 5.22 19.83 27.53
N THR A 6 4.77 18.62 27.16
CA THR A 6 5.36 17.39 27.72
C THR A 6 5.84 16.34 26.71
N HIS A 7 5.68 16.54 25.40
CA HIS A 7 6.02 15.52 24.40
C HIS A 7 7.41 15.65 23.74
N GLU A 8 8.15 16.73 23.95
CA GLU A 8 9.45 16.94 23.30
C GLU A 8 10.59 16.01 23.77
N HIS A 9 10.44 15.36 24.94
CA HIS A 9 11.46 14.48 25.52
C HIS A 9 11.12 12.99 25.44
N GLU A 10 9.93 12.65 24.95
CA GLU A 10 9.46 11.28 24.90
C GLU A 10 10.06 10.53 23.71
N ILE A 11 10.71 9.38 23.98
CA ILE A 11 11.25 8.50 22.94
C ILE A 11 10.31 7.30 22.79
N TYR A 12 9.74 7.12 21.58
CA TYR A 12 8.96 5.94 21.24
C TYR A 12 9.87 4.76 20.89
N ASP A 13 9.43 3.55 21.18
CA ASP A 13 10.10 2.33 20.70
C ASP A 13 9.94 2.20 19.18
N VAL A 14 8.77 2.59 18.66
CA VAL A 14 8.50 2.66 17.23
C VAL A 14 7.54 3.79 16.88
N VAL A 15 7.82 4.46 15.77
CA VAL A 15 6.89 5.38 15.12
C VAL A 15 6.53 4.86 13.74
N GLY A 16 5.23 4.69 13.47
CA GLY A 16 4.72 4.35 12.14
C GLY A 16 4.44 5.60 11.31
N ILE A 17 4.90 5.60 10.05
CA ILE A 17 4.64 6.65 9.07
C ILE A 17 3.62 6.16 8.06
N GLY A 18 2.47 6.84 7.96
CA GLY A 18 1.26 6.37 7.30
C GLY A 18 0.48 5.39 8.20
N PHE A 19 -0.84 5.42 8.12
CA PHE A 19 -1.70 4.51 8.88
C PHE A 19 -2.73 3.83 7.98
N GLY A 20 -2.21 3.20 6.91
CA GLY A 20 -2.94 2.24 6.09
C GLY A 20 -2.93 0.84 6.72
N PRO A 21 -3.42 -0.18 6.00
CA PRO A 21 -3.53 -1.55 6.51
C PRO A 21 -2.22 -2.11 7.10
N SER A 22 -1.05 -1.75 6.54
CA SER A 22 0.24 -2.27 7.01
C SER A 22 0.59 -1.80 8.42
N ASN A 23 0.55 -0.50 8.71
CA ASN A 23 0.78 0.00 10.06
C ASN A 23 -0.40 -0.28 11.00
N LEU A 24 -1.62 -0.44 10.49
CA LEU A 24 -2.74 -0.91 11.29
C LEU A 24 -2.51 -2.36 11.77
N SER A 25 -2.05 -3.26 10.90
CA SER A 25 -1.68 -4.63 11.29
C SER A 25 -0.50 -4.66 12.27
N LEU A 26 0.49 -3.76 12.11
CA LEU A 26 1.59 -3.61 13.07
C LEU A 26 1.08 -3.12 14.44
N ALA A 27 0.19 -2.13 14.48
CA ALA A 27 -0.43 -1.65 15.71
C ALA A 27 -1.18 -2.78 16.44
N ILE A 28 -1.91 -3.63 15.69
CA ILE A 28 -2.58 -4.81 16.23
C ILE A 28 -1.57 -5.82 16.79
N ALA A 29 -0.48 -6.11 16.07
CA ALA A 29 0.56 -7.02 16.54
C ALA A 29 1.19 -6.54 17.86
N LEU A 30 1.48 -5.23 17.96
CA LEU A 30 2.02 -4.62 19.17
C LEU A 30 1.01 -4.59 20.32
N GLU A 31 -0.28 -4.38 20.03
CA GLU A 31 -1.36 -4.45 21.03
C GLU A 31 -1.54 -5.87 21.59
N GLU A 32 -1.46 -6.88 20.74
CA GLU A 32 -1.49 -8.29 21.18
C GLU A 32 -0.23 -8.67 21.97
N HIS A 33 0.94 -8.16 21.57
CA HIS A 33 2.15 -8.30 22.37
C HIS A 33 1.98 -7.66 23.75
N ARG A 34 1.42 -6.45 23.83
CA ARG A 34 1.13 -5.76 25.09
C ARG A 34 0.20 -6.57 26.01
N ALA A 35 -0.80 -7.21 25.42
CA ALA A 35 -1.73 -8.06 26.18
C ALA A 35 -1.03 -9.31 26.79
N ASN A 36 -0.02 -9.85 26.07
CA ASN A 36 0.73 -11.03 26.51
C ASN A 36 1.88 -10.69 27.49
N VAL A 37 2.45 -9.47 27.38
CA VAL A 37 3.60 -9.02 28.20
C VAL A 37 3.29 -7.61 28.73
N PRO A 38 2.33 -7.45 29.63
CA PRO A 38 1.83 -6.14 30.06
C PRO A 38 2.86 -5.33 30.87
N GLU A 39 3.82 -5.98 31.49
CA GLU A 39 4.90 -5.34 32.27
C GLU A 39 5.95 -4.64 31.40
N ARG A 40 5.99 -4.93 30.09
CA ARG A 40 6.97 -4.37 29.14
C ARG A 40 6.32 -3.95 27.82
N PRO A 41 5.34 -3.05 27.83
CA PRO A 41 4.66 -2.64 26.61
C PRO A 41 5.63 -1.94 25.66
N VAL A 42 5.45 -2.18 24.35
CA VAL A 42 6.13 -1.40 23.31
C VAL A 42 5.40 -0.07 23.16
N LYS A 43 6.11 1.02 23.29
CA LYS A 43 5.58 2.37 23.13
C LYS A 43 5.55 2.75 21.67
N ALA A 44 4.38 2.78 21.08
CA ALA A 44 4.17 3.05 19.65
C ALA A 44 3.35 4.34 19.44
N ALA A 45 3.62 5.05 18.35
CA ALA A 45 2.77 6.11 17.81
C ALA A 45 2.73 6.04 16.29
N PHE A 46 1.60 6.44 15.69
CA PHE A 46 1.41 6.43 14.25
C PHE A 46 0.96 7.80 13.76
N PHE A 47 1.52 8.24 12.62
CA PHE A 47 1.19 9.52 12.01
C PHE A 47 0.63 9.30 10.61
N GLU A 48 -0.59 9.79 10.36
CA GLU A 48 -1.28 9.69 9.09
C GLU A 48 -1.63 11.08 8.57
N ARG A 49 -1.25 11.38 7.32
CA ARG A 49 -1.53 12.68 6.68
C ARG A 49 -3.01 12.92 6.38
N GLN A 50 -3.78 11.85 6.14
CA GLN A 50 -5.21 11.94 5.91
C GLN A 50 -5.93 12.33 7.21
N ALA A 51 -7.08 12.99 7.08
CA ALA A 51 -7.89 13.42 8.22
C ALA A 51 -8.57 12.27 8.99
N SER A 52 -8.63 11.09 8.40
CA SER A 52 -9.19 9.88 9.00
C SER A 52 -8.61 8.64 8.30
N PHE A 53 -8.83 7.46 8.88
CA PHE A 53 -8.44 6.20 8.24
C PHE A 53 -9.01 6.09 6.82
N GLY A 54 -8.23 5.58 5.88
CA GLY A 54 -8.69 5.30 4.51
C GLY A 54 -7.73 4.44 3.73
N TRP A 55 -8.32 3.48 3.01
CA TRP A 55 -7.61 2.58 2.11
C TRP A 55 -8.41 2.46 0.81
N HIS A 56 -7.79 2.78 -0.32
CA HIS A 56 -8.40 2.74 -1.65
C HIS A 56 -9.79 3.38 -1.78
N ARG A 57 -10.07 4.46 -1.03
CA ARG A 57 -11.39 5.12 -0.97
C ARG A 57 -11.97 5.46 -2.35
N ASN A 58 -11.10 5.81 -3.29
CA ASN A 58 -11.51 6.20 -4.65
C ASN A 58 -11.73 5.02 -5.59
N MET A 59 -11.54 3.77 -5.09
CA MET A 59 -11.79 2.52 -5.80
C MET A 59 -12.81 1.62 -5.08
N LEU A 60 -13.61 2.18 -4.15
CA LEU A 60 -14.74 1.49 -3.51
C LEU A 60 -15.96 1.52 -4.45
N LEU A 61 -15.79 0.93 -5.62
CA LEU A 61 -16.83 0.85 -6.64
C LEU A 61 -17.90 -0.16 -6.23
N PRO A 62 -19.18 0.05 -6.62
CA PRO A 62 -20.21 -0.96 -6.43
C PRO A 62 -19.84 -2.29 -7.09
N SER A 63 -20.23 -3.39 -6.46
CA SER A 63 -20.02 -4.75 -6.99
C SER A 63 -18.55 -5.13 -7.24
N THR A 64 -17.61 -4.49 -6.54
CA THR A 64 -16.21 -4.92 -6.53
C THR A 64 -15.92 -5.76 -5.29
N THR A 65 -15.19 -6.85 -5.47
CA THR A 65 -14.78 -7.76 -4.42
C THR A 65 -13.29 -7.63 -4.11
N MET A 66 -12.88 -8.17 -2.99
CA MET A 66 -11.46 -8.41 -2.70
C MET A 66 -10.96 -9.56 -3.57
N GLN A 67 -9.70 -9.47 -3.99
CA GLN A 67 -9.01 -10.56 -4.72
C GLN A 67 -8.27 -11.51 -3.75
N ILE A 68 -8.55 -11.42 -2.47
CA ILE A 68 -7.98 -12.28 -1.42
C ILE A 68 -9.08 -12.76 -0.50
N SER A 69 -8.90 -13.97 0.03
CA SER A 69 -9.80 -14.52 1.06
C SER A 69 -9.88 -13.58 2.28
N PHE A 70 -11.06 -13.50 2.88
CA PHE A 70 -11.29 -12.75 4.12
C PHE A 70 -10.38 -13.23 5.29
N LEU A 71 -9.84 -14.44 5.22
CA LEU A 71 -8.88 -14.97 6.20
C LEU A 71 -7.46 -14.37 6.03
N LYS A 72 -7.16 -13.77 4.89
CA LYS A 72 -5.93 -12.97 4.68
C LYS A 72 -6.15 -11.54 5.18
N ASP A 73 -6.62 -11.43 6.40
CA ASP A 73 -6.92 -10.18 7.11
C ASP A 73 -5.70 -9.64 7.90
N LEU A 74 -5.94 -8.68 8.80
CA LEU A 74 -4.88 -8.02 9.56
C LEU A 74 -4.19 -8.91 10.62
N ALA A 75 -4.76 -10.08 10.96
CA ALA A 75 -4.35 -10.83 12.12
C ALA A 75 -4.35 -12.35 11.96
N THR A 76 -5.31 -12.93 11.22
CA THR A 76 -5.65 -14.37 11.29
C THR A 76 -4.45 -15.27 10.98
N PHE A 77 -3.64 -14.98 9.96
CA PHE A 77 -2.48 -15.82 9.61
C PHE A 77 -1.35 -15.78 10.66
N ARG A 78 -1.31 -14.75 11.52
CA ARG A 78 -0.38 -14.65 12.64
C ARG A 78 -1.00 -15.17 13.93
N ASN A 79 -2.26 -14.82 14.19
CA ASN A 79 -2.99 -15.18 15.41
C ASN A 79 -4.46 -15.48 15.06
N PRO A 80 -4.84 -16.76 14.87
CA PRO A 80 -6.19 -17.13 14.45
C PRO A 80 -7.27 -16.86 15.50
N VAL A 81 -6.90 -16.60 16.75
CA VAL A 81 -7.82 -16.23 17.84
C VAL A 81 -7.86 -14.71 18.10
N SER A 82 -7.30 -13.93 17.22
CA SER A 82 -7.27 -12.48 17.35
C SER A 82 -8.67 -11.88 17.41
N ARG A 83 -8.86 -10.96 18.36
CA ARG A 83 -10.08 -10.14 18.42
C ARG A 83 -10.21 -9.13 17.27
N PHE A 84 -9.15 -8.95 16.47
CA PHE A 84 -9.10 -8.04 15.33
C PHE A 84 -9.28 -8.75 13.98
N SER A 85 -9.69 -10.03 13.98
CA SER A 85 -9.95 -10.76 12.75
C SER A 85 -11.19 -10.25 12.01
N PHE A 86 -11.27 -10.51 10.70
CA PHE A 86 -12.47 -10.21 9.91
C PHE A 86 -13.73 -10.93 10.45
N VAL A 87 -13.57 -12.16 10.95
CA VAL A 87 -14.65 -12.90 11.60
C VAL A 87 -15.14 -12.19 12.87
N SER A 88 -14.22 -11.68 13.70
CA SER A 88 -14.57 -10.90 14.89
C SER A 88 -15.34 -9.61 14.54
N TYR A 89 -14.93 -8.94 13.46
CA TYR A 89 -15.65 -7.79 12.93
C TYR A 89 -17.07 -8.16 12.48
N LEU A 90 -17.24 -9.21 11.69
CA LEU A 90 -18.56 -9.66 11.26
C LEU A 90 -19.47 -10.00 12.44
N HIS A 91 -18.91 -10.63 13.47
CA HIS A 91 -19.64 -10.93 14.71
C HIS A 91 -20.08 -9.64 15.42
N ALA A 92 -19.15 -8.68 15.60
CA ALA A 92 -19.45 -7.40 16.22
C ALA A 92 -20.47 -6.57 15.42
N ALA A 93 -20.44 -6.66 14.09
CA ALA A 93 -21.39 -6.01 13.18
C ALA A 93 -22.74 -6.74 13.07
N GLY A 94 -22.91 -7.90 13.68
CA GLY A 94 -24.13 -8.72 13.59
C GLY A 94 -24.39 -9.35 12.23
N ARG A 95 -23.36 -9.45 11.37
CA ARG A 95 -23.46 -9.92 9.97
C ARG A 95 -22.87 -11.31 9.70
N LEU A 96 -22.27 -11.94 10.72
CA LEU A 96 -21.54 -13.20 10.53
C LEU A 96 -22.39 -14.29 9.86
N VAL A 97 -23.66 -14.46 10.32
CA VAL A 97 -24.54 -15.50 9.77
C VAL A 97 -24.87 -15.23 8.29
N GLN A 98 -25.19 -13.98 7.94
CA GLN A 98 -25.49 -13.61 6.55
C GLN A 98 -24.27 -13.77 5.67
N PHE A 99 -23.09 -13.40 6.15
CA PHE A 99 -21.85 -13.57 5.40
C PHE A 99 -21.56 -15.05 5.10
N VAL A 100 -21.71 -15.92 6.11
CA VAL A 100 -21.53 -17.37 5.92
C VAL A 100 -22.53 -17.94 4.91
N ASN A 101 -23.77 -17.44 4.90
CA ASN A 101 -24.80 -17.87 3.95
C ASN A 101 -24.50 -17.48 2.50
N ASN A 102 -23.66 -16.48 2.26
CA ASN A 102 -23.19 -16.13 0.89
C ASN A 102 -22.25 -17.19 0.30
N GLN A 103 -21.63 -18.03 1.15
CA GLN A 103 -20.70 -19.10 0.72
C GLN A 103 -19.53 -18.56 -0.15
N ASP A 104 -19.08 -17.34 0.10
CA ASP A 104 -18.00 -16.69 -0.62
C ASP A 104 -16.82 -16.41 0.30
N PHE A 105 -15.60 -16.60 -0.24
CA PHE A 105 -14.36 -16.25 0.44
C PHE A 105 -13.92 -14.80 0.21
N PHE A 106 -14.52 -14.13 -0.77
CA PHE A 106 -14.11 -12.81 -1.23
C PHE A 106 -15.14 -11.75 -0.85
N PRO A 107 -14.95 -11.04 0.29
CA PRO A 107 -15.88 -10.00 0.70
C PRO A 107 -15.88 -8.85 -0.32
N THR A 108 -16.95 -8.06 -0.33
CA THR A 108 -16.93 -6.82 -1.10
C THR A 108 -15.82 -5.90 -0.61
N ARG A 109 -15.20 -5.14 -1.51
CA ARG A 109 -14.16 -4.16 -1.15
C ARG A 109 -14.67 -3.15 -0.14
N GLN A 110 -15.94 -2.76 -0.24
CA GLN A 110 -16.59 -1.87 0.71
C GLN A 110 -16.69 -2.51 2.11
N GLU A 111 -17.07 -3.78 2.23
CA GLU A 111 -17.15 -4.47 3.53
C GLU A 111 -15.78 -4.66 4.15
N PHE A 112 -14.77 -5.01 3.33
CA PHE A 112 -13.40 -5.10 3.82
C PHE A 112 -12.85 -3.75 4.28
N HIS A 113 -13.19 -2.66 3.60
CA HIS A 113 -12.85 -1.30 4.04
C HIS A 113 -13.50 -0.96 5.40
N GLN A 114 -14.77 -1.30 5.61
CA GLN A 114 -15.46 -1.13 6.89
C GLN A 114 -14.79 -1.94 8.01
N TYR A 115 -14.33 -3.16 7.70
CA TYR A 115 -13.52 -3.95 8.63
C TYR A 115 -12.23 -3.22 9.04
N LEU A 116 -11.51 -2.66 8.06
CA LEU A 116 -10.28 -1.91 8.34
C LEU A 116 -10.58 -0.65 9.20
N GLU A 117 -11.66 0.07 8.94
CA GLU A 117 -12.08 1.22 9.73
C GLU A 117 -12.44 0.80 11.17
N TRP A 118 -13.16 -0.31 11.33
CA TRP A 118 -13.49 -0.87 12.65
C TRP A 118 -12.23 -1.25 13.43
N ALA A 119 -11.28 -1.93 12.80
CA ALA A 119 -10.00 -2.27 13.41
C ALA A 119 -9.19 -1.03 13.78
N ALA A 120 -9.12 -0.02 12.89
CA ALA A 120 -8.43 1.24 13.14
C ALA A 120 -9.01 2.00 14.34
N SER A 121 -10.34 2.00 14.50
CA SER A 121 -10.99 2.64 15.64
C SER A 121 -10.61 2.00 16.98
N SER A 122 -10.28 0.71 16.98
CA SER A 122 -9.94 -0.05 18.18
C SER A 122 -8.52 0.22 18.73
N VAL A 123 -7.66 0.84 17.89
CA VAL A 123 -6.27 1.24 18.25
C VAL A 123 -6.07 2.76 18.06
N GLY A 124 -7.17 3.52 18.03
CA GLY A 124 -7.18 4.94 17.66
C GLY A 124 -6.37 5.86 18.58
N ASP A 125 -6.18 5.50 19.83
CA ASP A 125 -5.41 6.28 20.82
C ASP A 125 -3.91 6.40 20.45
N GLN A 126 -3.40 5.53 19.57
CA GLN A 126 -2.01 5.52 19.12
C GLN A 126 -1.81 6.32 17.82
N VAL A 127 -2.88 6.87 17.21
CA VAL A 127 -2.84 7.45 15.86
C VAL A 127 -3.11 8.95 15.89
N SER A 128 -2.25 9.71 15.22
CA SER A 128 -2.47 11.13 14.93
C SER A 128 -2.80 11.30 13.45
N TYR A 129 -4.07 11.55 13.15
CA TYR A 129 -4.52 11.89 11.80
C TYR A 129 -4.26 13.37 11.49
N GLY A 130 -4.26 13.76 10.19
CA GLY A 130 -3.91 15.11 9.76
C GLY A 130 -2.46 15.50 10.09
N SER A 131 -1.58 14.50 10.19
CA SER A 131 -0.21 14.62 10.65
C SER A 131 0.74 13.97 9.65
N GLU A 132 1.44 14.77 8.86
CA GLU A 132 2.37 14.31 7.82
C GLU A 132 3.80 14.28 8.33
N VAL A 133 4.44 13.12 8.32
CA VAL A 133 5.89 13.04 8.53
C VAL A 133 6.59 13.49 7.26
N THR A 134 7.42 14.52 7.36
CA THR A 134 8.10 15.13 6.21
C THR A 134 9.57 14.80 6.15
N ALA A 135 10.20 14.42 7.28
CA ALA A 135 11.62 14.06 7.30
C ALA A 135 11.94 13.12 8.48
N ILE A 136 12.98 12.30 8.29
CA ILE A 136 13.61 11.46 9.29
C ILE A 136 15.09 11.81 9.34
N ARG A 137 15.61 12.07 10.52
CA ARG A 137 17.03 12.41 10.75
C ARG A 137 17.61 11.59 11.89
N PRO A 138 18.90 11.24 11.86
CA PRO A 138 19.57 10.66 13.01
C PRO A 138 19.67 11.70 14.11
N ALA A 139 19.54 11.28 15.35
CA ALA A 139 19.70 12.13 16.51
C ALA A 139 20.42 11.36 17.64
N GLN A 140 21.13 12.10 18.49
CA GLN A 140 21.87 11.57 19.61
C GLN A 140 21.77 12.51 20.81
N ASP A 141 21.96 11.98 22.01
CA ASP A 141 22.11 12.81 23.19
C ASP A 141 23.52 13.39 23.26
N ALA A 142 23.68 14.51 23.96
CA ALA A 142 24.95 15.21 24.03
C ALA A 142 26.06 14.32 24.67
N GLY A 143 27.10 14.01 23.89
CA GLY A 143 28.24 13.19 24.33
C GLY A 143 28.30 11.78 23.73
N SER A 144 27.32 11.32 22.98
CA SER A 144 27.37 10.07 22.23
C SER A 144 27.91 10.30 20.82
N GLY A 145 28.76 9.38 20.33
CA GLY A 145 29.33 9.44 18.96
C GLY A 145 28.45 8.85 17.87
N ALA A 146 27.41 8.09 18.22
CA ALA A 146 26.54 7.41 17.31
C ALA A 146 25.07 7.83 17.49
N ALA A 147 24.25 7.69 16.42
CA ALA A 147 22.83 7.95 16.50
C ALA A 147 22.14 6.92 17.40
N GLU A 148 21.48 7.36 18.45
CA GLU A 148 20.77 6.51 19.42
C GLU A 148 19.27 6.41 19.11
N TYR A 149 18.73 7.39 18.41
CA TYR A 149 17.33 7.45 17.98
C TYR A 149 17.18 8.26 16.69
N LEU A 150 16.00 8.15 16.13
CA LEU A 150 15.58 8.90 14.94
C LEU A 150 14.68 10.05 15.39
N GLN A 151 14.86 11.22 14.79
CA GLN A 151 14.01 12.37 14.95
C GLN A 151 13.17 12.58 13.70
N LEU A 152 11.85 12.59 13.87
CA LEU A 152 10.89 12.80 12.81
C LEU A 152 10.35 14.24 12.87
N GLU A 153 10.24 14.88 11.72
CA GLU A 153 9.51 16.14 11.57
C GLU A 153 8.07 15.83 11.16
N VAL A 154 7.10 16.24 11.98
CA VAL A 154 5.69 16.01 11.76
C VAL A 154 4.99 17.34 11.53
N ARG A 155 4.44 17.52 10.33
CA ARG A 155 3.62 18.67 9.95
C ARG A 155 2.16 18.37 10.26
N GLU A 156 1.51 19.20 11.03
CA GLU A 156 0.09 19.08 11.35
C GLU A 156 -0.77 19.83 10.34
N ALA A 157 -2.01 19.41 10.16
CA ALA A 157 -2.98 20.07 9.27
C ALA A 157 -3.20 21.56 9.64
N SER A 158 -2.98 21.95 10.90
CA SER A 158 -2.99 23.33 11.39
C SER A 158 -1.82 24.18 10.89
N GLY A 159 -0.80 23.56 10.22
CA GLY A 159 0.44 24.20 9.78
C GLY A 159 1.57 24.17 10.80
N GLY A 160 1.33 23.68 12.03
CA GLY A 160 2.37 23.49 13.03
C GLY A 160 3.34 22.37 12.65
N VAL A 161 4.59 22.49 13.09
CA VAL A 161 5.60 21.44 12.94
C VAL A 161 6.09 21.05 14.34
N ARG A 162 6.01 19.73 14.64
CA ARG A 162 6.57 19.17 15.87
C ARG A 162 7.63 18.13 15.58
N ARG A 163 8.48 17.87 16.54
CA ARG A 163 9.53 16.85 16.48
C ARG A 163 9.17 15.69 17.37
N VAL A 164 9.34 14.48 16.85
CA VAL A 164 9.07 13.24 17.57
C VAL A 164 10.32 12.37 17.51
N ARG A 165 10.64 11.69 18.61
CA ARG A 165 11.82 10.83 18.71
C ARG A 165 11.41 9.38 18.78
N ALA A 166 12.09 8.51 18.03
CA ALA A 166 11.81 7.07 18.01
C ALA A 166 13.10 6.26 17.89
N ARG A 167 13.13 5.09 18.50
CA ARG A 167 14.22 4.11 18.31
C ARG A 167 14.08 3.39 16.95
N ASN A 168 12.86 3.17 16.52
CA ASN A 168 12.55 2.53 15.24
C ASN A 168 11.48 3.32 14.51
N VAL A 169 11.49 3.24 13.19
CA VAL A 169 10.48 3.83 12.31
C VAL A 169 9.98 2.75 11.37
N ALA A 170 8.65 2.60 11.25
CA ALA A 170 8.01 1.72 10.28
C ALA A 170 7.38 2.57 9.15
N VAL A 171 8.02 2.58 7.98
CA VAL A 171 7.57 3.35 6.82
C VAL A 171 6.51 2.57 6.07
N SER A 172 5.30 3.12 5.99
CA SER A 172 4.09 2.48 5.43
C SER A 172 3.25 3.49 4.64
N THR A 173 3.91 4.29 3.82
CA THR A 173 3.29 5.41 3.10
C THR A 173 2.45 5.00 1.89
N GLY A 174 2.36 3.69 1.63
CA GLY A 174 1.65 3.14 0.48
C GLY A 174 2.41 3.29 -0.84
N LEU A 175 1.68 3.09 -1.92
CA LEU A 175 2.21 3.13 -3.28
C LEU A 175 2.01 4.51 -3.91
N VAL A 176 2.88 4.87 -4.84
CA VAL A 176 2.81 6.12 -5.62
C VAL A 176 2.11 5.85 -6.96
N PRO A 177 1.07 6.61 -7.32
CA PRO A 177 0.41 6.49 -8.62
C PRO A 177 1.39 6.72 -9.78
N ARG A 178 1.39 5.80 -10.75
CA ARG A 178 2.25 5.90 -11.93
C ARG A 178 1.51 6.57 -13.08
N MET A 179 1.93 7.77 -13.44
CA MET A 179 1.46 8.50 -14.61
C MET A 179 2.45 8.38 -15.77
N PRO A 180 1.98 8.39 -17.03
CA PRO A 180 2.89 8.52 -18.17
C PRO A 180 3.70 9.82 -18.09
N ALA A 181 4.95 9.75 -18.55
CA ALA A 181 5.82 10.94 -18.58
C ALA A 181 5.20 12.07 -19.43
N GLY A 182 5.27 13.29 -18.92
CA GLY A 182 4.74 14.48 -19.61
C GLY A 182 3.23 14.70 -19.47
N VAL A 183 2.46 13.74 -18.93
CA VAL A 183 1.02 13.90 -18.72
C VAL A 183 0.74 14.53 -17.35
N ALA A 184 0.20 15.74 -17.36
CA ALA A 184 -0.28 16.40 -16.14
C ALA A 184 -1.68 15.93 -15.77
N ARG A 185 -1.93 15.79 -14.46
CA ARG A 185 -3.28 15.57 -13.92
C ARG A 185 -4.00 16.89 -13.80
N ASP A 186 -5.27 16.90 -14.16
CA ASP A 186 -6.15 18.06 -14.03
C ASP A 186 -7.57 17.62 -13.63
N GLU A 187 -8.57 18.46 -13.86
CA GLU A 187 -9.98 18.16 -13.56
C GLU A 187 -10.63 17.11 -14.47
N ARG A 188 -10.00 16.78 -15.60
CA ARG A 188 -10.49 15.81 -16.61
C ARG A 188 -9.51 14.67 -16.88
N VAL A 189 -8.27 14.77 -16.40
CA VAL A 189 -7.21 13.76 -16.56
C VAL A 189 -6.75 13.29 -15.18
N TRP A 190 -7.06 12.05 -14.82
CA TRP A 190 -6.82 11.51 -13.47
C TRP A 190 -6.07 10.20 -13.48
N HIS A 191 -5.48 9.89 -12.34
CA HIS A 191 -5.11 8.53 -12.03
C HIS A 191 -6.28 7.80 -11.31
N SER A 192 -6.37 6.47 -11.44
CA SER A 192 -7.38 5.64 -10.77
C SER A 192 -7.45 5.86 -9.25
N SER A 193 -6.35 6.27 -8.62
CA SER A 193 -6.32 6.60 -7.18
C SER A 193 -7.21 7.77 -6.78
N GLU A 194 -7.67 8.59 -7.72
CA GLU A 194 -8.54 9.76 -7.49
C GLU A 194 -9.94 9.55 -8.11
N PHE A 195 -10.23 8.38 -8.67
CA PHE A 195 -11.35 8.16 -9.58
C PHE A 195 -12.71 8.57 -9.02
N LEU A 196 -13.16 7.97 -7.91
CA LEU A 196 -14.51 8.26 -7.38
C LEU A 196 -14.67 9.71 -6.92
N GLU A 197 -13.64 10.31 -6.35
CA GLU A 197 -13.66 11.71 -5.91
C GLU A 197 -13.85 12.64 -7.12
N ARG A 198 -13.05 12.44 -8.17
CA ARG A 198 -13.11 13.22 -9.40
C ARG A 198 -14.42 13.01 -10.16
N PHE A 199 -14.84 11.75 -10.30
CA PHE A 199 -16.08 11.40 -10.99
C PHE A 199 -17.33 12.03 -10.31
N ARG A 200 -17.39 12.03 -8.98
CA ARG A 200 -18.49 12.67 -8.23
C ARG A 200 -18.56 14.18 -8.41
N GLY A 201 -17.47 14.82 -8.79
CA GLY A 201 -17.41 16.25 -9.10
C GLY A 201 -17.93 16.63 -10.49
N LEU A 202 -18.29 15.65 -11.34
CA LEU A 202 -18.78 15.87 -12.70
C LEU A 202 -20.29 15.63 -12.81
N ASP A 203 -20.92 16.30 -13.77
CA ASP A 203 -22.27 15.95 -14.21
C ASP A 203 -22.19 14.77 -15.21
N PRO A 204 -22.72 13.58 -14.88
CA PRO A 204 -22.72 12.44 -15.79
C PRO A 204 -23.42 12.69 -17.12
N HIS A 205 -24.38 13.61 -17.17
CA HIS A 205 -25.14 13.94 -18.41
C HIS A 205 -24.30 14.76 -19.41
N GLU A 206 -23.28 15.44 -18.95
CA GLU A 206 -22.36 16.19 -19.82
C GLU A 206 -21.29 15.32 -20.46
N LEU A 207 -21.04 14.11 -19.92
CA LEU A 207 -19.99 13.19 -20.40
C LEU A 207 -20.53 12.36 -21.57
N LYS A 208 -20.00 12.62 -22.78
CA LYS A 208 -20.35 11.91 -24.01
C LYS A 208 -19.30 10.89 -24.45
N SER A 209 -18.06 11.12 -24.07
CA SER A 209 -16.91 10.26 -24.41
C SER A 209 -15.94 10.20 -23.24
N VAL A 210 -15.61 9.00 -22.77
CA VAL A 210 -14.65 8.79 -21.68
C VAL A 210 -13.68 7.70 -22.06
N ALA A 211 -12.43 7.81 -21.59
CA ALA A 211 -11.41 6.80 -21.84
C ALA A 211 -10.75 6.32 -20.55
N VAL A 212 -10.40 5.03 -20.52
CA VAL A 212 -9.65 4.37 -19.46
C VAL A 212 -8.40 3.72 -20.06
N VAL A 213 -7.22 4.07 -19.54
CA VAL A 213 -5.94 3.55 -20.00
C VAL A 213 -5.40 2.55 -18.99
N GLY A 214 -5.23 1.29 -19.43
CA GLY A 214 -4.67 0.22 -18.60
C GLY A 214 -5.30 -1.13 -18.90
N ALA A 215 -4.62 -2.21 -18.49
CA ALA A 215 -5.05 -3.59 -18.73
C ALA A 215 -5.13 -4.44 -17.45
N GLY A 216 -5.16 -3.82 -16.26
CA GLY A 216 -5.31 -4.51 -14.98
C GLY A 216 -6.71 -4.35 -14.39
N GLN A 217 -6.91 -4.94 -13.20
CA GLN A 217 -8.19 -4.97 -12.49
C GLN A 217 -8.85 -3.59 -12.35
N SER A 218 -8.10 -2.58 -11.90
CA SER A 218 -8.65 -1.23 -11.73
C SER A 218 -9.16 -0.64 -13.06
N ALA A 219 -8.47 -0.91 -14.18
CA ALA A 219 -8.91 -0.43 -15.49
C ALA A 219 -10.23 -1.09 -15.92
N ALA A 220 -10.33 -2.40 -15.75
CA ALA A 220 -11.53 -3.17 -16.09
C ALA A 220 -12.74 -2.75 -15.23
N GLU A 221 -12.55 -2.63 -13.91
CA GLU A 221 -13.60 -2.19 -12.98
C GLU A 221 -14.08 -0.77 -13.27
N ILE A 222 -13.17 0.18 -13.54
CA ILE A 222 -13.53 1.55 -13.91
C ILE A 222 -14.28 1.57 -15.26
N THR A 223 -13.83 0.78 -16.24
CA THR A 223 -14.50 0.66 -17.54
C THR A 223 -15.94 0.16 -17.36
N ARG A 224 -16.13 -0.91 -16.55
CA ARG A 224 -17.45 -1.44 -16.21
C ARG A 224 -18.32 -0.39 -15.53
N PHE A 225 -17.79 0.28 -14.51
CA PHE A 225 -18.48 1.32 -13.76
C PHE A 225 -18.91 2.48 -14.66
N LEU A 226 -18.04 2.99 -15.52
CA LEU A 226 -18.37 4.08 -16.43
C LEU A 226 -19.43 3.67 -17.45
N TYR A 227 -19.38 2.44 -17.95
CA TYR A 227 -20.39 1.92 -18.86
C TYR A 227 -21.78 1.88 -18.21
N ASP A 228 -21.87 1.52 -16.92
CA ASP A 228 -23.12 1.48 -16.17
C ASP A 228 -23.63 2.88 -15.80
N MET A 229 -22.73 3.75 -15.36
CA MET A 229 -23.09 5.09 -14.87
C MET A 229 -23.37 6.10 -15.98
N LEU A 230 -22.87 5.86 -17.20
CA LEU A 230 -22.97 6.77 -18.33
C LEU A 230 -23.70 6.11 -19.51
N PRO A 231 -25.04 5.90 -19.45
CA PRO A 231 -25.80 5.13 -20.43
C PRO A 231 -25.78 5.73 -21.84
N HIS A 232 -25.40 7.00 -21.98
CA HIS A 232 -25.37 7.73 -23.27
C HIS A 232 -23.95 8.02 -23.76
N ALA A 233 -22.92 7.70 -22.97
CA ALA A 233 -21.54 7.97 -23.32
C ALA A 233 -20.89 6.81 -24.07
N ARG A 234 -19.93 7.16 -24.91
CA ARG A 234 -18.92 6.24 -25.43
C ARG A 234 -17.87 5.98 -24.37
N VAL A 235 -17.60 4.73 -24.05
CA VAL A 235 -16.55 4.30 -23.11
C VAL A 235 -15.48 3.58 -23.91
N SER A 236 -14.25 4.09 -23.88
CA SER A 236 -13.10 3.54 -24.60
C SER A 236 -12.08 2.98 -23.61
N ALA A 237 -11.81 1.68 -23.65
CA ALA A 237 -10.73 1.02 -22.92
C ALA A 237 -9.50 0.95 -23.83
N ILE A 238 -8.41 1.61 -23.44
CA ILE A 238 -7.16 1.67 -24.20
C ILE A 238 -6.17 0.70 -23.55
N LEU A 239 -5.88 -0.39 -24.26
CA LEU A 239 -5.12 -1.53 -23.73
C LEU A 239 -3.77 -1.65 -24.44
N PRO A 240 -2.64 -1.68 -23.69
CA PRO A 240 -1.34 -1.96 -24.28
C PRO A 240 -1.16 -3.43 -24.69
N SER A 241 -2.10 -4.30 -24.29
CA SER A 241 -2.18 -5.73 -24.61
C SER A 241 -3.27 -6.00 -25.64
N TYR A 242 -3.35 -7.24 -26.14
CA TYR A 242 -4.40 -7.65 -27.08
C TYR A 242 -5.79 -7.74 -26.41
N GLY A 243 -5.86 -7.72 -25.10
CA GLY A 243 -7.08 -7.78 -24.31
C GLY A 243 -6.75 -7.85 -22.83
N TYR A 244 -7.74 -8.05 -21.99
CA TYR A 244 -7.53 -8.38 -20.59
C TYR A 244 -7.05 -9.81 -20.45
N SER A 245 -6.08 -10.04 -19.55
CA SER A 245 -5.58 -11.36 -19.18
C SER A 245 -6.16 -11.75 -17.82
N VAL A 246 -6.57 -13.00 -17.68
CA VAL A 246 -7.09 -13.53 -16.42
C VAL A 246 -5.97 -13.64 -15.37
N ALA A 247 -6.30 -13.33 -14.11
CA ALA A 247 -5.42 -13.62 -12.99
C ALA A 247 -5.29 -15.14 -12.81
N ASP A 248 -4.05 -15.66 -12.66
CA ASP A 248 -3.85 -17.05 -12.27
C ASP A 248 -4.04 -17.18 -10.75
N ASP A 249 -5.22 -17.63 -10.34
CA ASP A 249 -5.63 -17.86 -8.96
C ASP A 249 -5.69 -19.34 -8.59
N THR A 250 -5.08 -20.21 -9.41
CA THR A 250 -5.00 -21.64 -9.11
C THR A 250 -4.25 -21.89 -7.80
N PRO A 251 -4.55 -22.99 -7.07
CA PRO A 251 -3.91 -23.28 -5.78
C PRO A 251 -2.39 -23.28 -5.81
N PHE A 252 -1.77 -23.76 -6.89
CA PHE A 252 -0.31 -23.75 -7.03
C PHE A 252 0.25 -22.35 -7.30
N ALA A 253 -0.41 -21.55 -8.14
CA ALA A 253 -0.01 -20.17 -8.36
C ALA A 253 -0.16 -19.31 -7.10
N ASN A 254 -1.20 -19.55 -6.30
CA ASN A 254 -1.44 -18.86 -5.05
C ASN A 254 -0.38 -19.12 -3.97
N GLN A 255 0.45 -20.16 -4.09
CA GLN A 255 1.56 -20.42 -3.16
C GLN A 255 2.61 -19.28 -3.16
N VAL A 256 2.70 -18.47 -4.22
CA VAL A 256 3.57 -17.29 -4.24
C VAL A 256 3.20 -16.24 -3.17
N PHE A 257 2.00 -16.34 -2.62
CA PHE A 257 1.50 -15.49 -1.54
C PHE A 257 1.61 -16.12 -0.16
N ASP A 258 2.16 -17.32 -0.04
CA ASP A 258 2.35 -17.97 1.25
C ASP A 258 3.48 -17.27 2.03
N PRO A 259 3.42 -17.23 3.37
CA PRO A 259 4.50 -16.69 4.18
C PRO A 259 5.86 -17.35 3.90
N ALA A 260 5.88 -18.67 3.68
CA ALA A 260 7.10 -19.41 3.35
C ALA A 260 7.75 -18.97 2.02
N ALA A 261 6.96 -18.54 1.04
CA ALA A 261 7.47 -18.04 -0.24
C ALA A 261 8.36 -16.80 -0.08
N VAL A 262 8.17 -16.02 1.00
CA VAL A 262 9.05 -14.88 1.32
C VAL A 262 10.46 -15.36 1.65
N ASP A 263 10.62 -16.44 2.44
CA ASP A 263 11.92 -17.01 2.77
C ASP A 263 12.58 -17.64 1.55
N GLU A 264 11.82 -18.39 0.77
CA GLU A 264 12.30 -19.01 -0.46
C GLU A 264 12.82 -17.96 -1.46
N TYR A 265 12.12 -16.83 -1.58
CA TYR A 265 12.54 -15.73 -2.44
C TYR A 265 13.75 -14.99 -1.85
N TYR A 266 13.74 -14.66 -0.55
CA TYR A 266 14.78 -13.88 0.11
C TYR A 266 16.12 -14.60 0.12
N PHE A 267 16.15 -15.89 0.47
CA PHE A 267 17.34 -16.72 0.53
C PHE A 267 17.64 -17.43 -0.80
N GLY A 268 16.74 -17.31 -1.79
CA GLY A 268 16.89 -17.94 -3.10
C GLY A 268 18.03 -17.37 -3.93
N THR A 269 18.44 -18.10 -4.96
CA THR A 269 19.41 -17.63 -5.96
C THR A 269 18.78 -16.61 -6.90
N ASP A 270 19.61 -15.81 -7.59
CA ASP A 270 19.11 -14.86 -8.59
C ASP A 270 18.36 -15.58 -9.72
N GLN A 271 18.82 -16.76 -10.13
CA GLN A 271 18.11 -17.59 -11.11
C GLN A 271 16.70 -17.99 -10.62
N ALA A 272 16.55 -18.33 -9.33
CA ALA A 272 15.24 -18.65 -8.76
C ALA A 272 14.32 -17.41 -8.73
N ARG A 273 14.86 -16.25 -8.39
CA ARG A 273 14.11 -14.97 -8.41
C ARG A 273 13.67 -14.58 -9.81
N GLU A 274 14.54 -14.73 -10.82
CA GLU A 274 14.20 -14.51 -12.23
C GLU A 274 13.08 -15.45 -12.69
N ALA A 275 13.19 -16.76 -12.39
CA ALA A 275 12.17 -17.73 -12.70
C ALA A 275 10.83 -17.39 -12.02
N PHE A 276 10.87 -17.00 -10.74
CA PHE A 276 9.69 -16.55 -9.99
C PHE A 276 8.96 -15.41 -10.73
N TRP A 277 9.65 -14.33 -11.09
CA TRP A 277 9.05 -13.21 -11.81
C TRP A 277 8.59 -13.54 -13.23
N HIS A 278 9.34 -14.40 -13.91
CA HIS A 278 8.98 -14.83 -15.27
C HIS A 278 7.63 -15.56 -15.29
N TYR A 279 7.41 -16.49 -14.35
CA TYR A 279 6.20 -17.32 -14.33
C TYR A 279 5.04 -16.72 -13.54
N HIS A 280 5.30 -15.96 -12.46
CA HIS A 280 4.28 -15.57 -11.50
C HIS A 280 3.92 -14.08 -11.51
N LYS A 281 4.49 -13.29 -12.40
CA LYS A 281 4.10 -11.89 -12.57
C LYS A 281 2.60 -11.74 -12.85
N ASN A 282 2.03 -12.67 -13.59
CA ASN A 282 0.61 -12.70 -14.00
C ASN A 282 -0.35 -13.15 -12.88
N THR A 283 0.12 -13.43 -11.68
CA THR A 283 -0.79 -13.66 -10.53
C THR A 283 -1.34 -12.36 -9.95
N ASN A 284 -0.66 -11.23 -10.20
CA ASN A 284 -1.05 -9.94 -9.61
C ASN A 284 -0.98 -8.76 -10.58
N TYR A 285 -0.03 -8.75 -11.54
CA TYR A 285 0.20 -7.56 -12.36
C TYR A 285 -0.40 -7.68 -13.76
N SER A 286 -1.16 -6.64 -14.16
CA SER A 286 -1.80 -6.53 -15.48
C SER A 286 -2.78 -7.67 -15.76
N VAL A 287 -3.48 -8.12 -14.74
CA VAL A 287 -4.49 -9.18 -14.80
C VAL A 287 -5.81 -8.71 -14.22
N VAL A 288 -6.87 -9.44 -14.53
CA VAL A 288 -8.26 -9.12 -14.18
C VAL A 288 -8.99 -10.40 -13.79
N ASP A 289 -9.93 -10.33 -12.86
CA ASP A 289 -10.79 -11.43 -12.48
C ASP A 289 -11.63 -11.90 -13.67
N ASP A 290 -11.76 -13.22 -13.85
CA ASP A 290 -12.48 -13.84 -14.97
C ASP A 290 -13.94 -13.32 -15.10
N GLU A 291 -14.62 -13.14 -13.97
CA GLU A 291 -15.98 -12.60 -13.93
C GLU A 291 -16.05 -11.20 -14.58
N VAL A 292 -15.11 -10.31 -14.26
CA VAL A 292 -15.11 -8.95 -14.81
C VAL A 292 -14.79 -8.97 -16.30
N ILE A 293 -13.88 -9.85 -16.74
CA ILE A 293 -13.56 -10.03 -18.16
C ILE A 293 -14.79 -10.49 -18.93
N ARG A 294 -15.48 -11.52 -18.43
CA ARG A 294 -16.70 -12.07 -19.07
C ARG A 294 -17.82 -11.06 -19.13
N ASP A 295 -18.05 -10.33 -18.04
CA ASP A 295 -19.06 -9.28 -17.99
C ASP A 295 -18.80 -8.18 -19.02
N LEU A 296 -17.59 -7.66 -19.10
CA LEU A 296 -17.20 -6.66 -20.09
C LEU A 296 -17.33 -7.16 -21.53
N HIS A 297 -16.93 -8.41 -21.79
CA HIS A 297 -17.08 -9.02 -23.11
C HIS A 297 -18.55 -9.19 -23.47
N GLN A 298 -19.39 -9.65 -22.54
CA GLN A 298 -20.83 -9.80 -22.78
C GLN A 298 -21.50 -8.46 -23.12
N ARG A 299 -21.16 -7.38 -22.38
CA ARG A 299 -21.66 -6.03 -22.64
C ARG A 299 -21.27 -5.51 -24.02
N SER A 300 -20.04 -5.74 -24.42
CA SER A 300 -19.55 -5.37 -25.76
C SER A 300 -20.28 -6.13 -26.86
N TYR A 301 -20.52 -7.43 -26.65
CA TYR A 301 -21.27 -8.27 -27.58
C TYR A 301 -22.74 -7.83 -27.67
N ASP A 302 -23.37 -7.55 -26.51
CA ASP A 302 -24.75 -7.08 -26.47
C ASP A 302 -24.93 -5.72 -27.17
N ASP A 303 -23.96 -4.83 -27.04
CA ASP A 303 -23.90 -3.54 -27.75
C ASP A 303 -23.88 -3.77 -29.30
N GLU A 304 -23.05 -4.72 -29.72
CA GLU A 304 -22.96 -5.07 -31.16
C GLU A 304 -24.28 -5.65 -31.70
N VAL A 305 -24.91 -6.58 -30.96
CA VAL A 305 -26.21 -7.15 -31.30
C VAL A 305 -27.30 -6.08 -31.38
N ARG A 306 -27.28 -5.08 -30.49
CA ARG A 306 -28.25 -3.97 -30.47
C ARG A 306 -27.93 -2.87 -31.47
N GLY A 307 -26.74 -2.86 -32.06
CA GLY A 307 -26.25 -1.80 -32.94
C GLY A 307 -25.94 -0.47 -32.20
N THR A 308 -25.75 -0.50 -30.89
CA THR A 308 -25.51 0.69 -30.06
C THR A 308 -24.03 1.02 -29.89
N LYS A 309 -23.17 0.03 -29.86
CA LYS A 309 -21.69 0.08 -29.76
C LYS A 309 -21.14 1.26 -28.95
N ARG A 310 -21.43 1.26 -27.64
CA ARG A 310 -20.92 2.27 -26.69
C ARG A 310 -19.58 1.89 -26.07
N LEU A 311 -19.33 0.58 -25.90
CA LEU A 311 -18.09 0.06 -25.32
C LEU A 311 -17.08 -0.28 -26.42
N HIS A 312 -15.93 0.34 -26.36
CA HIS A 312 -14.85 0.18 -27.34
C HIS A 312 -13.56 -0.29 -26.68
N PHE A 313 -12.96 -1.34 -27.23
CA PHE A 313 -11.64 -1.83 -26.83
C PHE A 313 -10.62 -1.47 -27.89
N LEU A 314 -9.65 -0.62 -27.53
CA LEU A 314 -8.51 -0.24 -28.37
C LEU A 314 -7.31 -1.07 -27.96
N ASN A 315 -7.23 -2.27 -28.51
CA ASN A 315 -6.21 -3.26 -28.21
C ASN A 315 -4.87 -2.89 -28.83
N LEU A 316 -3.74 -3.31 -28.20
CA LEU A 316 -2.38 -3.03 -28.66
C LEU A 316 -2.17 -1.54 -28.93
N THR A 317 -2.75 -0.68 -28.09
CA THR A 317 -2.75 0.77 -28.27
C THR A 317 -2.15 1.45 -27.05
N ARG A 318 -1.30 2.43 -27.28
CA ARG A 318 -0.69 3.27 -26.25
C ARG A 318 -1.05 4.73 -26.46
N VAL A 319 -1.20 5.46 -25.37
CA VAL A 319 -1.30 6.93 -25.42
C VAL A 319 0.11 7.49 -25.63
N ALA A 320 0.29 8.22 -26.71
CA ALA A 320 1.55 8.89 -27.07
C ALA A 320 1.59 10.32 -26.54
N ASP A 321 0.45 11.03 -26.60
CA ASP A 321 0.34 12.42 -26.15
C ASP A 321 -1.08 12.71 -25.62
N VAL A 322 -1.19 13.73 -24.76
CA VAL A 322 -2.44 14.21 -24.16
C VAL A 322 -2.44 15.71 -24.15
N VAL A 323 -3.36 16.32 -24.90
CA VAL A 323 -3.46 17.78 -25.03
C VAL A 323 -4.87 18.25 -24.71
N ARG A 324 -5.00 19.35 -23.97
CA ARG A 324 -6.28 20.02 -23.73
C ARG A 324 -6.71 20.82 -24.96
N VAL A 325 -7.91 20.57 -25.45
CA VAL A 325 -8.52 21.27 -26.59
C VAL A 325 -9.90 21.80 -26.17
N GLY A 326 -9.95 23.04 -25.74
CA GLY A 326 -11.18 23.61 -25.20
C GLY A 326 -11.65 22.90 -23.93
N ASN A 327 -12.85 22.31 -23.96
CA ASN A 327 -13.41 21.53 -22.87
C ASN A 327 -13.10 20.02 -22.95
N GLU A 328 -12.52 19.56 -24.05
CA GLU A 328 -12.18 18.16 -24.30
C GLU A 328 -10.69 17.90 -24.12
N THR A 329 -10.34 16.64 -23.94
CA THR A 329 -8.97 16.16 -23.89
C THR A 329 -8.71 15.33 -25.14
N ARG A 330 -7.77 15.78 -25.98
CA ARG A 330 -7.34 15.06 -27.17
C ARG A 330 -6.20 14.12 -26.84
N LEU A 331 -6.37 12.86 -27.19
CA LEU A 331 -5.36 11.83 -27.10
C LEU A 331 -4.77 11.57 -28.47
N THR A 332 -3.45 11.56 -28.57
CA THR A 332 -2.76 10.93 -29.69
C THR A 332 -2.46 9.49 -29.30
N LEU A 333 -3.03 8.55 -30.03
CA LEU A 333 -2.90 7.12 -29.82
C LEU A 333 -1.92 6.53 -30.84
N ASN A 334 -1.09 5.61 -30.37
CA ASN A 334 -0.22 4.82 -31.23
C ASN A 334 -0.70 3.36 -31.21
N ALA A 335 -1.29 2.93 -32.31
CA ALA A 335 -1.68 1.55 -32.53
C ALA A 335 -0.44 0.74 -32.95
N MET A 336 -0.05 -0.25 -32.12
CA MET A 336 1.17 -1.04 -32.34
C MET A 336 1.09 -2.02 -33.52
N LEU A 337 -0.10 -2.18 -34.11
CA LEU A 337 -0.31 -3.07 -35.26
C LEU A 337 0.18 -2.48 -36.56
N ASP A 338 0.00 -1.19 -36.74
CA ASP A 338 0.31 -0.47 -38.00
C ASP A 338 1.18 0.78 -37.78
N ASN A 339 1.39 1.16 -36.51
CA ASN A 339 2.07 2.41 -36.09
C ASN A 339 1.39 3.68 -36.63
N GLU A 340 0.13 3.59 -37.07
CA GLU A 340 -0.62 4.76 -37.49
C GLU A 340 -1.12 5.56 -36.29
N PRO A 341 -0.82 6.86 -36.23
CA PRO A 341 -1.35 7.70 -35.15
C PRO A 341 -2.86 7.91 -35.34
N GLN A 342 -3.60 7.75 -34.27
CA GLN A 342 -5.05 8.01 -34.22
C GLN A 342 -5.33 9.09 -33.20
N GLU A 343 -6.29 9.96 -33.47
CA GLU A 343 -6.78 10.93 -32.51
C GLU A 343 -8.10 10.47 -31.87
N LEU A 344 -8.22 10.71 -30.56
CA LEU A 344 -9.44 10.45 -29.81
C LEU A 344 -9.71 11.62 -28.86
N ASP A 345 -10.84 12.29 -29.05
CA ASP A 345 -11.31 13.33 -28.16
C ASP A 345 -12.22 12.75 -27.09
N VAL A 346 -11.99 13.10 -25.83
CA VAL A 346 -12.74 12.63 -24.67
C VAL A 346 -13.03 13.74 -23.67
N ASP A 347 -14.16 13.64 -22.97
CA ASP A 347 -14.55 14.55 -21.89
C ASP A 347 -13.79 14.25 -20.60
N ALA A 348 -13.41 12.99 -20.37
CA ALA A 348 -12.60 12.58 -19.23
C ALA A 348 -11.69 11.39 -19.57
N LEU A 349 -10.49 11.39 -18.96
CA LEU A 349 -9.46 10.40 -19.16
C LEU A 349 -8.98 9.85 -17.82
N VAL A 350 -9.00 8.53 -17.66
CA VAL A 350 -8.53 7.86 -16.45
C VAL A 350 -7.33 6.98 -16.77
N PHE A 351 -6.20 7.25 -16.11
CA PHE A 351 -5.04 6.38 -16.15
C PHE A 351 -5.11 5.36 -15.01
N ALA A 352 -5.38 4.11 -15.32
CA ALA A 352 -5.31 2.97 -14.44
C ALA A 352 -4.02 2.18 -14.70
N THR A 353 -2.90 2.89 -14.68
CA THR A 353 -1.57 2.44 -15.10
C THR A 353 -0.74 1.86 -13.95
N GLY A 354 -1.40 1.62 -12.81
CA GLY A 354 -0.80 1.00 -11.63
C GLY A 354 0.02 1.96 -10.79
N TYR A 355 0.87 1.39 -9.96
CA TYR A 355 1.59 2.10 -8.91
C TYR A 355 3.05 1.64 -8.87
N GLU A 356 3.87 2.40 -8.16
CA GLU A 356 5.25 2.08 -7.82
C GLU A 356 5.49 2.22 -6.32
N GLY A 357 6.51 1.53 -5.79
CA GLY A 357 6.93 1.69 -4.41
C GLY A 357 7.49 3.09 -4.14
N MET A 358 7.21 3.62 -2.95
CA MET A 358 7.81 4.87 -2.50
C MET A 358 9.28 4.63 -2.09
N ASP A 359 10.22 5.38 -2.65
CA ASP A 359 11.62 5.34 -2.23
C ASP A 359 11.77 6.04 -0.86
N PRO A 360 12.26 5.35 0.18
CA PRO A 360 12.46 5.92 1.52
C PRO A 360 13.41 7.13 1.53
N ALA A 361 14.28 7.28 0.53
CA ALA A 361 15.15 8.46 0.38
C ALA A 361 14.37 9.79 0.42
N ARG A 362 13.09 9.80 -0.01
CA ARG A 362 12.23 10.99 0.07
C ARG A 362 12.01 11.49 1.50
N LEU A 363 12.04 10.58 2.49
CA LEU A 363 11.89 10.90 3.91
C LEU A 363 13.25 11.04 4.62
N LEU A 364 14.24 10.28 4.16
CA LEU A 364 15.56 10.20 4.77
C LEU A 364 16.47 11.38 4.35
N GLY A 365 16.29 11.94 3.14
CA GLY A 365 17.15 13.01 2.63
C GLY A 365 18.61 12.60 2.65
N ASP A 366 19.50 13.46 3.20
CA ASP A 366 20.94 13.18 3.29
C ASP A 366 21.25 11.94 4.18
N PHE A 367 20.35 11.58 5.10
CA PHE A 367 20.51 10.39 5.93
C PHE A 367 20.37 9.08 5.13
N ASP A 368 19.82 9.12 3.91
CA ASP A 368 19.76 7.96 3.03
C ASP A 368 21.14 7.38 2.69
N ALA A 369 22.18 8.21 2.69
CA ALA A 369 23.57 7.77 2.47
C ALA A 369 24.09 6.77 3.52
N GLU A 370 23.44 6.66 4.68
CA GLU A 370 23.72 5.66 5.71
C GLU A 370 23.25 4.26 5.32
N PHE A 371 22.30 4.14 4.39
CA PHE A 371 21.69 2.87 4.04
C PHE A 371 22.23 2.30 2.72
N LEU A 372 22.51 1.00 2.73
CA LEU A 372 23.06 0.32 1.57
C LEU A 372 22.00 0.16 0.48
N ARG A 373 22.45 0.26 -0.78
CA ARG A 373 21.64 0.01 -1.97
C ARG A 373 22.25 -1.10 -2.81
N ASP A 374 21.42 -1.78 -3.59
CA ASP A 374 21.87 -2.77 -4.57
C ASP A 374 22.39 -2.09 -5.86
N GLU A 375 22.87 -2.89 -6.82
CA GLU A 375 23.40 -2.39 -8.10
C GLU A 375 22.37 -1.64 -8.96
N ALA A 376 21.06 -1.90 -8.74
CA ALA A 376 19.97 -1.20 -9.39
C ALA A 376 19.54 0.07 -8.61
N GLY A 377 20.24 0.45 -7.55
CA GLY A 377 19.94 1.61 -6.72
C GLY A 377 18.75 1.41 -5.76
N ARG A 378 18.27 0.17 -5.56
CA ARG A 378 17.16 -0.13 -4.65
C ARG A 378 17.68 -0.35 -3.23
N PRO A 379 16.92 0.02 -2.18
CA PRO A 379 17.35 -0.19 -0.79
C PRO A 379 17.65 -1.66 -0.50
N ARG A 380 18.76 -1.96 0.17
CA ARG A 380 19.00 -3.29 0.72
C ARG A 380 18.21 -3.45 2.01
N VAL A 381 17.46 -4.54 2.10
CA VAL A 381 16.53 -4.80 3.21
C VAL A 381 16.88 -6.15 3.84
N GLU A 382 16.99 -6.19 5.17
CA GLU A 382 17.14 -7.43 5.94
C GLU A 382 15.85 -8.26 5.90
N ARG A 383 15.94 -9.55 6.23
CA ARG A 383 14.76 -10.44 6.18
C ARG A 383 13.60 -9.96 7.07
N ASP A 384 13.90 -9.25 8.14
CA ASP A 384 12.92 -8.63 9.06
C ASP A 384 12.39 -7.28 8.58
N TYR A 385 12.58 -6.95 7.29
CA TYR A 385 12.15 -5.70 6.63
C TYR A 385 12.88 -4.45 7.08
N ARG A 386 13.98 -4.55 7.81
CA ARG A 386 14.83 -3.44 8.23
C ARG A 386 15.79 -3.04 7.11
N LEU A 387 16.00 -1.73 6.91
CA LEU A 387 17.04 -1.21 6.02
C LEU A 387 18.44 -1.60 6.54
N VAL A 388 19.31 -2.05 5.64
CA VAL A 388 20.70 -2.37 5.95
C VAL A 388 21.51 -1.10 6.09
N SER A 389 22.03 -0.82 7.29
CA SER A 389 22.87 0.33 7.58
C SER A 389 24.33 0.01 7.33
N ALA A 390 25.10 0.99 6.82
CA ALA A 390 26.54 0.88 6.59
C ALA A 390 27.33 0.91 7.90
N SER A 391 26.90 1.70 8.88
CA SER A 391 27.60 1.87 10.18
C SER A 391 27.09 0.94 11.28
N GLY A 392 26.04 0.15 11.03
CA GLY A 392 25.43 -0.72 12.04
C GLY A 392 24.63 0.07 13.09
N LEU A 393 23.78 1.00 12.65
CA LEU A 393 22.93 1.82 13.52
C LEU A 393 22.15 0.98 14.54
N SER A 394 22.07 1.47 15.78
CA SER A 394 21.24 0.87 16.84
C SER A 394 19.74 1.14 16.66
N CYS A 395 19.39 2.22 15.97
CA CYS A 395 18.01 2.53 15.56
C CYS A 395 17.68 1.87 14.21
N GLY A 396 16.40 1.56 13.99
CA GLY A 396 15.94 0.83 12.78
C GLY A 396 14.95 1.61 11.94
N VAL A 397 15.07 1.44 10.61
CA VAL A 397 14.04 1.88 9.65
C VAL A 397 13.50 0.63 8.95
N TYR A 398 12.23 0.33 9.15
CA TYR A 398 11.53 -0.82 8.58
C TYR A 398 10.67 -0.37 7.41
N LEU A 399 10.61 -1.16 6.35
CA LEU A 399 9.78 -0.90 5.17
C LEU A 399 8.59 -1.86 5.12
N GLN A 400 7.38 -1.33 5.03
CA GLN A 400 6.17 -2.12 4.79
C GLN A 400 5.59 -1.80 3.40
N GLY A 401 6.26 -2.29 2.38
CA GLY A 401 5.98 -2.06 0.96
C GLY A 401 7.22 -1.57 0.21
N GLY A 402 7.22 -1.72 -1.11
CA GLY A 402 8.38 -1.40 -1.95
C GLY A 402 9.57 -2.35 -1.78
N THR A 403 9.37 -3.54 -1.18
CA THR A 403 10.39 -4.54 -0.89
C THR A 403 10.29 -5.78 -1.78
N GLU A 404 9.58 -5.73 -2.90
CA GLU A 404 9.39 -6.86 -3.81
C GLU A 404 10.70 -7.44 -4.36
N HIS A 405 11.70 -6.60 -4.55
CA HIS A 405 13.02 -7.01 -5.03
C HIS A 405 13.80 -7.88 -4.06
N THR A 406 13.45 -7.88 -2.78
CA THR A 406 14.07 -8.68 -1.71
C THR A 406 13.12 -9.73 -1.13
N HIS A 407 11.83 -9.44 -1.02
CA HIS A 407 10.84 -10.26 -0.31
C HIS A 407 9.75 -10.85 -1.23
N GLY A 408 9.87 -10.68 -2.55
CA GLY A 408 8.94 -11.23 -3.52
C GLY A 408 7.59 -10.49 -3.59
N LEU A 409 6.68 -11.07 -4.37
CA LEU A 409 5.43 -10.46 -4.82
C LEU A 409 4.50 -10.05 -3.66
N SER A 410 4.42 -10.86 -2.60
CA SER A 410 3.50 -10.64 -1.48
C SER A 410 3.90 -9.49 -0.55
N SER A 411 5.11 -8.96 -0.69
CA SER A 411 5.68 -7.98 0.25
C SER A 411 4.96 -6.64 0.27
N SER A 412 4.27 -6.27 -0.82
CA SER A 412 3.48 -5.04 -0.94
C SER A 412 1.97 -5.28 -0.85
N LEU A 413 1.54 -6.54 -0.69
CA LEU A 413 0.14 -6.95 -0.70
C LEU A 413 -0.42 -7.20 0.70
N LEU A 414 -1.76 -7.25 0.77
CA LEU A 414 -2.48 -7.61 1.99
C LEU A 414 -2.32 -9.09 2.35
N SER A 415 -2.09 -9.96 1.36
CA SER A 415 -2.06 -11.42 1.52
C SER A 415 -1.17 -11.91 2.65
N ASN A 416 -0.07 -11.21 2.92
CA ASN A 416 0.92 -11.58 3.94
C ASN A 416 1.08 -10.52 5.05
N ILE A 417 0.16 -9.58 5.14
CA ILE A 417 0.27 -8.40 6.00
C ILE A 417 0.36 -8.77 7.50
N ALA A 418 -0.45 -9.75 7.93
CA ALA A 418 -0.49 -10.20 9.33
C ALA A 418 0.86 -10.79 9.76
N VAL A 419 1.47 -11.64 8.92
CA VAL A 419 2.75 -12.28 9.23
C VAL A 419 3.87 -11.26 9.18
N ARG A 420 3.98 -10.44 8.12
CA ARG A 420 4.97 -9.37 8.00
C ARG A 420 4.95 -8.43 9.20
N SER A 421 3.77 -8.01 9.63
CA SER A 421 3.63 -7.11 10.78
C SER A 421 4.07 -7.78 12.08
N GLY A 422 3.84 -9.08 12.23
CA GLY A 422 4.36 -9.88 13.34
C GLY A 422 5.89 -9.93 13.35
N GLU A 423 6.50 -10.26 12.22
CA GLU A 423 7.96 -10.33 12.07
C GLU A 423 8.63 -8.98 12.40
N ILE A 424 8.04 -7.87 11.97
CA ILE A 424 8.53 -6.53 12.32
C ILE A 424 8.36 -6.25 13.82
N ALA A 425 7.21 -6.58 14.42
CA ALA A 425 6.98 -6.42 15.84
C ALA A 425 7.97 -7.24 16.68
N ASP A 426 8.21 -8.50 16.32
CA ASP A 426 9.17 -9.39 16.98
C ASP A 426 10.60 -8.85 16.87
N SER A 427 11.00 -8.35 15.70
CA SER A 427 12.31 -7.71 15.51
C SER A 427 12.49 -6.49 16.41
N ILE A 428 11.47 -5.62 16.51
CA ILE A 428 11.51 -4.43 17.39
C ILE A 428 11.67 -4.85 18.86
N VAL A 429 10.92 -5.85 19.31
CA VAL A 429 10.97 -6.37 20.69
C VAL A 429 12.33 -7.00 20.99
N LEU A 430 12.84 -7.85 20.10
CA LEU A 430 14.13 -8.53 20.25
C LEU A 430 15.27 -7.51 20.34
N ARG A 431 15.35 -6.57 19.41
CA ARG A 431 16.41 -5.53 19.40
C ARG A 431 16.30 -4.57 20.59
N ARG A 432 15.11 -4.34 21.14
CA ARG A 432 14.95 -3.62 22.39
C ARG A 432 15.59 -4.40 23.55
N ALA A 433 15.32 -5.70 23.67
CA ALA A 433 15.91 -6.54 24.70
C ALA A 433 17.44 -6.61 24.60
N GLU A 434 18.00 -6.73 23.39
CA GLU A 434 19.44 -6.71 23.16
C GLU A 434 20.10 -5.41 23.62
N ARG A 435 19.50 -4.25 23.35
CA ARG A 435 20.00 -2.94 23.81
C ARG A 435 20.02 -2.84 25.34
N GLU A 436 18.96 -3.30 26.00
CA GLU A 436 18.86 -3.28 27.46
C GLU A 436 19.95 -4.16 28.10
N LEU A 437 20.19 -5.35 27.55
CA LEU A 437 21.25 -6.26 28.00
C LEU A 437 22.67 -5.72 27.74
N GLY A 438 22.89 -5.11 26.59
CA GLY A 438 24.17 -4.47 26.23
C GLY A 438 24.47 -3.28 27.13
N GLY A 439 23.47 -2.44 27.44
CA GLY A 439 23.57 -1.35 28.38
C GLY A 439 23.88 -1.81 29.83
N ALA A 440 23.27 -2.88 30.28
CA ALA A 440 23.53 -3.46 31.61
C ALA A 440 24.99 -3.95 31.76
N ARG A 441 25.49 -4.65 30.72
CA ARG A 441 26.92 -5.11 30.73
C ARG A 441 27.89 -3.95 30.72
N SER A 442 27.61 -2.85 30.02
CA SER A 442 28.45 -1.66 29.98
C SER A 442 28.51 -0.95 31.35
N VAL A 443 27.39 -0.93 32.09
CA VAL A 443 27.32 -0.33 33.44
C VAL A 443 28.06 -1.21 34.46
N GLU A 444 27.96 -2.55 34.37
CA GLU A 444 28.73 -3.45 35.23
C GLU A 444 30.24 -3.32 35.03
N VAL A 445 30.70 -3.21 33.79
CA VAL A 445 32.14 -3.01 33.47
C VAL A 445 32.64 -1.64 33.98
N ALA A 446 31.83 -0.58 33.83
CA ALA A 446 32.17 0.74 34.34
C ALA A 446 32.17 0.80 35.87
N GLY A 447 31.24 0.11 36.54
CA GLY A 447 31.20 -0.03 37.99
C GLY A 447 32.36 -0.85 38.55
N ALA A 448 32.81 -1.89 37.84
CA ALA A 448 33.96 -2.70 38.25
C ALA A 448 35.31 -1.99 38.08
N THR A 449 35.44 -1.02 37.19
CA THR A 449 36.63 -0.19 37.01
C THR A 449 36.72 0.98 38.03
N ALA A 450 35.57 1.51 38.45
CA ALA A 450 35.51 2.58 39.45
C ALA A 450 35.76 2.09 40.92
N GLY A 451 35.62 0.80 41.20
CA GLY A 451 35.87 0.19 42.50
C GLY A 451 37.30 -0.30 42.74
N ARG A 452 38.26 0.00 41.85
CA ARG A 452 39.68 -0.37 41.94
C ARG A 452 40.63 0.84 41.89
N ALA A 453 40.19 2.03 42.23
CA ALA A 453 41.02 3.22 42.37
C ALA A 453 41.12 3.65 43.83
#